data_3e626d10eb4d40740b0bc892d3cde61d
#
_entry.id   3e626d10eb4d40740b0bc892d3cde61d
#
_cell.length_a   1.000
_cell.length_b   1.000
_cell.length_c   1.000
_cell.angle_alpha   90.00
_cell.angle_beta   90.00
_cell.angle_gamma   90.00
#
_symmetry.space_group_name_H-M   'P 1'
#
loop_
_entity.id
_entity.type
_entity.pdbx_description
1 polymer ?
#
loop_
_entity_poly.entity_id
_entity_poly.type
_entity_poly.pdbx_seq_one_letter_code
_entity_poly.pdbx_strand_id
1 'polypeptide(L)' 'MILTSKFKGKTVLIKQINFKDPYISHKLENIGLTPGVIVNVLDYNRSKKLLHLDIYNVEYVLRTKDCKYIDVEEVK' A
#
# COMPACT_ATOMS: atom_id res chain seq x y z
N MET A 1 7.31 -9.39 -1.73
CA MET A 1 7.98 -8.50 -0.76
C MET A 1 6.93 -7.68 -0.01
N ILE A 2 7.20 -7.35 1.20
CA ILE A 2 6.28 -6.55 2.02
C ILE A 2 6.40 -5.08 1.63
N LEU A 3 5.27 -4.38 1.56
CA LEU A 3 5.23 -2.96 1.25
C LEU A 3 5.86 -2.16 2.40
N THR A 4 6.94 -1.46 2.12
CA THR A 4 7.67 -0.66 3.10
C THR A 4 8.08 0.68 2.50
N SER A 5 8.68 1.54 3.34
CA SER A 5 9.21 2.83 2.89
C SER A 5 10.31 2.72 1.84
N LYS A 6 10.91 1.54 1.67
CA LYS A 6 11.92 1.31 0.62
C LYS A 6 11.36 1.54 -0.78
N PHE A 7 10.04 1.44 -0.94
CA PHE A 7 9.41 1.61 -2.24
C PHE A 7 9.05 3.06 -2.55
N LYS A 8 9.44 4.00 -1.69
CA LYS A 8 9.22 5.42 -1.95
C LYS A 8 9.74 5.80 -3.34
N GLY A 9 8.89 6.46 -4.13
CA GLY A 9 9.22 6.85 -5.50
C GLY A 9 9.12 5.74 -6.53
N LYS A 10 8.64 4.57 -6.12
CA LYS A 10 8.55 3.40 -7.01
C LYS A 10 7.11 2.98 -7.25
N THR A 11 6.91 2.19 -8.29
CA THR A 11 5.62 1.62 -8.64
C THR A 11 5.63 0.15 -8.27
N VAL A 12 4.56 -0.31 -7.63
CA VAL A 12 4.44 -1.70 -7.18
C VAL A 12 3.12 -2.30 -7.63
N LEU A 13 3.14 -3.62 -7.80
CA LEU A 13 1.96 -4.43 -8.06
C LEU A 13 1.55 -5.11 -6.76
N ILE A 14 0.27 -4.98 -6.39
CA ILE A 14 -0.26 -5.67 -5.21
C ILE A 14 -0.41 -7.15 -5.55
N LYS A 15 0.29 -8.00 -4.79
CA LYS A 15 0.25 -9.45 -5.01
C LYS A 15 -0.77 -10.12 -4.10
N GLN A 16 -0.78 -9.73 -2.82
CA GLN A 16 -1.64 -10.36 -1.84
C GLN A 16 -1.81 -9.43 -0.64
N ILE A 17 -2.98 -9.51 -0.01
CA ILE A 17 -3.27 -8.72 1.19
C ILE A 17 -3.68 -9.71 2.28
N ASN A 18 -2.94 -9.70 3.40
CA ASN A 18 -3.05 -10.71 4.44
C ASN A 18 -3.59 -10.15 5.76
N PHE A 19 -4.52 -9.21 5.71
CA PHE A 19 -5.15 -8.71 6.93
C PHE A 19 -6.05 -9.77 7.55
N LYS A 20 -5.93 -9.94 8.86
CA LYS A 20 -6.81 -10.83 9.61
C LYS A 20 -8.07 -10.12 10.07
N ASP A 21 -8.04 -8.79 10.15
CA ASP A 21 -9.18 -8.00 10.58
C ASP A 21 -10.07 -7.68 9.38
N PRO A 22 -11.31 -8.20 9.33
CA PRO A 22 -12.21 -7.95 8.19
C PRO A 22 -12.52 -6.47 7.98
N TYR A 23 -12.52 -5.68 9.05
CA TYR A 23 -12.81 -4.25 8.95
C TYR A 23 -11.75 -3.54 8.13
N ILE A 24 -10.47 -3.82 8.41
CA ILE A 24 -9.36 -3.19 7.68
C ILE A 24 -9.34 -3.70 6.24
N SER A 25 -9.58 -4.98 6.03
CA SER A 25 -9.62 -5.57 4.71
C SER A 25 -10.69 -4.91 3.84
N HIS A 26 -11.89 -4.72 4.37
CA HIS A 26 -12.97 -4.03 3.69
C HIS A 26 -12.64 -2.59 3.35
N LYS A 27 -12.01 -1.89 4.29
CA LYS A 27 -11.60 -0.51 4.08
C LYS A 27 -10.64 -0.39 2.91
N LEU A 28 -9.69 -1.31 2.80
CA LEU A 28 -8.73 -1.29 1.70
C LEU A 28 -9.40 -1.65 0.37
N GLU A 29 -10.33 -2.58 0.36
CA GLU A 29 -11.08 -2.91 -0.84
C GLU A 29 -11.85 -1.69 -1.36
N ASN A 30 -12.44 -0.91 -0.44
CA ASN A 30 -13.23 0.27 -0.81
C ASN A 30 -12.39 1.34 -1.48
N ILE A 31 -11.10 1.44 -1.18
CA ILE A 31 -10.22 2.40 -1.83
C ILE A 31 -9.52 1.82 -3.05
N GLY A 32 -9.85 0.58 -3.42
CA GLY A 32 -9.31 -0.06 -4.61
C GLY A 32 -7.98 -0.79 -4.40
N LEU A 33 -7.56 -0.99 -3.14
CA LEU A 33 -6.32 -1.69 -2.85
C LEU A 33 -6.58 -3.18 -2.78
N THR A 34 -6.51 -3.83 -3.94
CA THR A 34 -6.79 -5.27 -4.09
C THR A 34 -5.68 -5.92 -4.91
N PRO A 35 -5.53 -7.26 -4.83
CA PRO A 35 -4.53 -7.96 -5.64
C PRO A 35 -4.70 -7.64 -7.13
N GLY A 36 -3.58 -7.43 -7.81
CA GLY A 36 -3.56 -7.10 -9.23
C GLY A 36 -3.53 -5.60 -9.53
N VAL A 37 -3.70 -4.75 -8.52
CA VAL A 37 -3.72 -3.30 -8.71
C VAL A 37 -2.30 -2.75 -8.70
N ILE A 38 -2.04 -1.77 -9.56
CA ILE A 38 -0.77 -1.05 -9.61
C ILE A 38 -0.88 0.18 -8.72
N VAL A 39 0.12 0.36 -7.86
CA VAL A 39 0.16 1.46 -6.89
C VAL A 39 1.47 2.22 -7.03
N ASN A 40 1.40 3.54 -7.07
CA ASN A 40 2.59 4.39 -7.03
C ASN A 40 2.84 4.81 -5.59
N VAL A 41 4.04 4.53 -5.09
CA VAL A 41 4.41 4.93 -3.72
C VAL A 41 5.02 6.31 -3.82
N LEU A 42 4.27 7.32 -3.37
CA LEU A 42 4.62 8.72 -3.59
C LEU A 42 5.64 9.24 -2.58
N ASP A 43 5.41 8.96 -1.31
CA ASP A 43 6.21 9.55 -0.26
C ASP A 43 6.06 8.76 1.04
N TYR A 44 6.93 9.07 2.00
CA TYR A 44 6.92 8.46 3.32
C TYR A 44 7.14 9.54 4.38
N ASN A 45 6.20 9.69 5.29
CA ASN A 45 6.34 10.59 6.42
C ASN A 45 6.97 9.81 7.58
N ARG A 46 8.27 10.05 7.80
CA ARG A 46 9.05 9.29 8.77
C ARG A 46 8.62 9.52 10.21
N SER A 47 8.26 10.74 10.56
CA SER A 47 7.88 11.07 11.93
C SER A 47 6.54 10.48 12.31
N LYS A 48 5.60 10.42 11.40
CA LYS A 48 4.26 9.87 11.63
C LYS A 48 4.13 8.43 11.16
N LYS A 49 5.16 7.89 10.49
CA LYS A 49 5.18 6.53 9.94
C LYS A 49 4.00 6.28 9.01
N LEU A 50 3.79 7.23 8.09
CA LEU A 50 2.71 7.17 7.11
C LEU A 50 3.29 7.02 5.71
N LEU A 51 2.73 6.11 4.92
CA LEU A 51 3.11 5.88 3.54
C LEU A 51 2.03 6.47 2.64
N HIS A 52 2.44 7.34 1.71
CA HIS A 52 1.53 8.00 0.78
C HIS A 52 1.50 7.23 -0.52
N LEU A 53 0.31 6.82 -0.94
CA LEU A 53 0.11 5.99 -2.13
C LEU A 53 -0.81 6.67 -3.11
N ASP A 54 -0.55 6.46 -4.40
CA ASP A 54 -1.47 6.85 -5.47
C ASP A 54 -2.12 5.58 -6.04
N ILE A 55 -3.44 5.51 -5.92
CA ILE A 55 -4.24 4.40 -6.43
C ILE A 55 -5.29 5.00 -7.35
N TYR A 56 -5.22 4.71 -8.66
CA TYR A 56 -6.15 5.23 -9.67
C TYR A 56 -6.25 6.77 -9.62
N ASN A 57 -5.10 7.44 -9.49
CA ASN A 57 -4.99 8.91 -9.46
C ASN A 57 -5.61 9.55 -8.22
N VAL A 58 -5.83 8.77 -7.16
CA VAL A 58 -6.28 9.29 -5.86
C VAL A 58 -5.22 8.97 -4.83
N GLU A 59 -4.83 9.98 -4.05
CA GLU A 59 -3.83 9.79 -3.01
C GLU A 59 -4.47 9.27 -1.73
N TYR A 60 -3.87 8.22 -1.16
CA TYR A 60 -4.26 7.63 0.11
C TYR A 60 -3.05 7.59 1.04
N VAL A 61 -3.31 7.59 2.34
CA VAL A 61 -2.27 7.52 3.35
C VAL A 61 -2.52 6.30 4.23
N LEU A 62 -1.53 5.43 4.35
CA LEU A 62 -1.62 4.24 5.19
C LEU A 62 -0.49 4.24 6.21
N ARG A 63 -0.78 3.72 7.42
CA ARG A 63 0.24 3.55 8.42
C ARG A 63 1.17 2.40 8.03
N THR A 64 2.47 2.58 8.23
CA THR A 64 3.42 1.54 7.85
C THR A 64 3.17 0.22 8.59
N LYS A 65 2.63 0.29 9.81
CA LYS A 65 2.31 -0.94 10.56
C LYS A 65 1.23 -1.76 9.88
N ASP A 66 0.37 -1.13 9.08
CA ASP A 66 -0.66 -1.84 8.31
C ASP A 66 -0.11 -2.35 6.99
N CYS A 67 0.85 -1.63 6.41
CA CYS A 67 1.45 -2.01 5.13
C CYS A 67 2.22 -3.33 5.19
N LYS A 68 2.64 -3.75 6.38
CA LYS A 68 3.38 -5.01 6.51
C LYS A 68 2.55 -6.25 6.15
N TYR A 69 1.24 -6.10 6.05
CA TYR A 69 0.35 -7.19 5.63
C TYR A 69 0.09 -7.19 4.11
N ILE A 70 0.72 -6.27 3.38
CA ILE A 70 0.53 -6.13 1.95
C ILE A 70 1.78 -6.64 1.24
N ASP A 71 1.61 -7.70 0.46
CA ASP A 71 2.69 -8.28 -0.33
C ASP A 71 2.67 -7.65 -1.72
N VAL A 72 3.82 -7.15 -2.15
CA VAL A 72 3.95 -6.42 -3.41
C VAL A 72 5.14 -6.91 -4.23
N GLU A 73 5.13 -6.54 -5.50
CA GLU A 73 6.23 -6.75 -6.41
C GLU A 73 6.54 -5.44 -7.11
N GLU A 74 7.82 -5.08 -7.17
CA GLU A 74 8.20 -3.84 -7.86
C GLU A 74 7.96 -3.98 -9.35
N VAL A 75 7.33 -2.96 -9.94
CA VAL A 75 7.09 -2.89 -11.37
C VAL A 75 8.20 -2.03 -11.97
N LYS A 76 8.94 -2.60 -12.91
CA LYS A 76 10.04 -1.90 -13.56
C LYS A 76 9.62 -1.36 -14.92
#